data_5d4ff6153d895edef47fd812ee37866f
#
_entry.id   5d4ff6153d895edef47fd812ee37866f
#
_cell.length_a   1.000
_cell.length_b   1.000
_cell.length_c   1.000
_cell.angle_alpha   90.00
_cell.angle_beta   90.00
_cell.angle_gamma   90.00
#
_symmetry.space_group_name_H-M   'P 1'
#
loop_
_entity.id
_entity.type
_entity.pdbx_description
1 polymer ?
#
loop_
_entity_poly.entity_id
_entity_poly.type
_entity_poly.pdbx_seq_one_letter_code
_entity_poly.pdbx_strand_id
1 'polypeptide(L)'
;LIANPKSLLLGAAAQIGIFATFLGALALGFNYWESGSIGIIGGADGPTAIYLTSKLAPHLLGPIAVAAYSYMALVPVIQPPIMKLLTTEKERKIEMKQLRTVSQREKIIFPIVITVIIAILLPSAAPLIGCLMLGNLMKECGVTERLSKTVQNESMNIVTIFLGISVGATTTADAFLNWQTLGILLLGVVAFSFGSASGVLLAKLINLFSKEKINPLIGSAGVSAVPMAAR
;
A
#
# COMPACT_ATOMS: atom_id res chain seq x y z
N LEU A 1 -5.18 10.21 -9.77
CA LEU A 1 -4.90 9.44 -10.97
C LEU A 1 -5.40 10.16 -12.24
N ILE A 2 -6.68 10.46 -12.36
CA ILE A 2 -7.27 11.12 -13.54
C ILE A 2 -6.60 12.47 -13.82
N ALA A 3 -6.33 13.25 -12.77
CA ALA A 3 -5.72 14.58 -12.89
C ALA A 3 -4.23 14.53 -13.27
N ASN A 4 -3.52 13.50 -12.84
CA ASN A 4 -2.08 13.31 -13.11
C ASN A 4 -1.72 11.83 -13.24
N PRO A 5 -1.69 11.27 -14.46
CA PRO A 5 -1.31 9.87 -14.68
C PRO A 5 0.12 9.54 -14.27
N LYS A 6 1.04 10.53 -14.22
CA LYS A 6 2.43 10.31 -13.78
C LYS A 6 2.52 9.83 -12.33
N SER A 7 1.51 10.11 -11.50
CA SER A 7 1.43 9.59 -10.13
C SER A 7 1.35 8.05 -10.07
N LEU A 8 0.86 7.40 -11.13
CA LEU A 8 0.88 5.93 -11.24
C LEU A 8 2.30 5.36 -11.28
N LEU A 9 3.20 6.04 -11.99
CA LEU A 9 4.61 5.62 -12.08
C LEU A 9 5.29 5.70 -10.70
N LEU A 10 4.98 6.75 -9.92
CA LEU A 10 5.50 6.89 -8.55
C LEU A 10 4.98 5.79 -7.64
N GLY A 11 3.67 5.48 -7.74
CA GLY A 11 3.08 4.37 -7.02
C GLY A 11 3.70 3.03 -7.41
N ALA A 12 3.89 2.78 -8.70
CA ALA A 12 4.51 1.56 -9.21
C ALA A 12 5.97 1.40 -8.70
N ALA A 13 6.75 2.49 -8.64
CA ALA A 13 8.11 2.44 -8.13
C ALA A 13 8.17 2.08 -6.63
N ALA A 14 7.24 2.60 -5.84
CA ALA A 14 7.18 2.25 -4.42
C ALA A 14 6.87 0.76 -4.19
N GLN A 15 6.22 0.09 -5.15
CA GLN A 15 5.96 -1.36 -5.10
C GLN A 15 7.23 -2.22 -5.34
N ILE A 16 8.37 -1.65 -5.70
CA ILE A 16 9.66 -2.37 -5.74
C ILE A 16 9.98 -3.01 -4.38
N GLY A 17 9.51 -2.42 -3.28
CA GLY A 17 9.60 -3.02 -1.96
C GLY A 17 8.97 -4.42 -1.86
N ILE A 18 7.86 -4.68 -2.57
CA ILE A 18 7.22 -6.00 -2.64
C ILE A 18 8.17 -7.03 -3.27
N PHE A 19 8.77 -6.68 -4.41
CA PHE A 19 9.70 -7.58 -5.10
C PHE A 19 10.97 -7.84 -4.29
N ALA A 20 11.52 -6.80 -3.66
CA ALA A 20 12.68 -6.94 -2.77
C ALA A 20 12.38 -7.88 -1.60
N THR A 21 11.19 -7.76 -0.99
CA THR A 21 10.75 -8.63 0.11
C THR A 21 10.52 -10.06 -0.37
N PHE A 22 9.91 -10.24 -1.53
CA PHE A 22 9.70 -11.54 -2.13
C PHE A 22 11.02 -12.29 -2.36
N LEU A 23 11.99 -11.61 -2.98
CA LEU A 23 13.32 -12.18 -3.22
C LEU A 23 14.08 -12.45 -1.91
N GLY A 24 13.95 -11.54 -0.93
CA GLY A 24 14.54 -11.72 0.40
C GLY A 24 13.93 -12.92 1.14
N ALA A 25 12.63 -13.14 1.03
CA ALA A 25 11.96 -14.30 1.62
C ALA A 25 12.42 -15.61 0.96
N LEU A 26 12.56 -15.64 -0.37
CA LEU A 26 13.15 -16.79 -1.08
C LEU A 26 14.58 -17.08 -0.60
N ALA A 27 15.39 -16.03 -0.42
CA ALA A 27 16.77 -16.18 0.07
C ALA A 27 16.84 -16.71 1.51
N LEU A 28 15.82 -16.46 2.33
CA LEU A 28 15.67 -17.03 3.68
C LEU A 28 15.11 -18.47 3.70
N GLY A 29 14.82 -19.05 2.53
CA GLY A 29 14.37 -20.43 2.40
C GLY A 29 12.85 -20.64 2.44
N PHE A 30 12.05 -19.57 2.36
CA PHE A 30 10.60 -19.70 2.21
C PHE A 30 10.24 -20.19 0.80
N ASN A 31 9.15 -20.93 0.68
CA ASN A 31 8.66 -21.34 -0.62
C ASN A 31 8.01 -20.16 -1.39
N TYR A 32 7.68 -20.37 -2.68
CA TYR A 32 7.12 -19.32 -3.54
C TYR A 32 5.81 -18.71 -3.01
N TRP A 33 4.92 -19.51 -2.45
CA TRP A 33 3.63 -19.07 -1.93
C TRP A 33 3.79 -18.27 -0.64
N GLU A 34 4.64 -18.75 0.25
CA GLU A 34 5.04 -18.05 1.47
C GLU A 34 5.74 -16.73 1.14
N SER A 35 6.70 -16.76 0.22
CA SER A 35 7.42 -15.57 -0.22
C SER A 35 6.50 -14.55 -0.87
N GLY A 36 5.48 -15.00 -1.64
CA GLY A 36 4.45 -14.13 -2.16
C GLY A 36 3.63 -13.44 -1.07
N SER A 37 3.27 -14.19 -0.03
CA SER A 37 2.54 -13.67 1.13
C SER A 37 3.39 -12.70 1.96
N ILE A 38 4.68 -12.99 2.16
CA ILE A 38 5.61 -12.12 2.87
C ILE A 38 5.92 -10.88 2.03
N GLY A 39 6.08 -11.04 0.73
CA GLY A 39 6.40 -9.99 -0.21
C GLY A 39 5.45 -8.80 -0.14
N ILE A 40 4.15 -9.04 0.00
CA ILE A 40 3.14 -7.98 0.03
C ILE A 40 3.30 -7.00 1.20
N ILE A 41 3.99 -7.41 2.27
CA ILE A 41 4.31 -6.53 3.41
C ILE A 41 5.09 -5.30 2.92
N GLY A 42 5.95 -5.48 1.91
CA GLY A 42 6.72 -4.39 1.33
C GLY A 42 5.90 -3.28 0.66
N GLY A 43 4.63 -3.55 0.35
CA GLY A 43 3.67 -2.55 -0.12
C GLY A 43 3.02 -1.73 0.99
N ALA A 44 3.24 -2.09 2.26
CA ALA A 44 2.63 -1.48 3.45
C ALA A 44 1.09 -1.47 3.42
N ASP A 45 0.51 -2.56 2.93
CA ASP A 45 -0.94 -2.76 2.82
C ASP A 45 -1.37 -3.95 3.68
N GLY A 46 -1.80 -3.67 4.91
CA GLY A 46 -2.21 -4.69 5.88
C GLY A 46 -3.40 -5.54 5.41
N PRO A 47 -4.51 -4.94 4.99
CA PRO A 47 -5.67 -5.69 4.48
C PRO A 47 -5.34 -6.60 3.30
N THR A 48 -4.55 -6.12 2.33
CA THR A 48 -4.12 -6.92 1.18
C THR A 48 -3.17 -8.04 1.60
N ALA A 49 -2.27 -7.79 2.56
CA ALA A 49 -1.39 -8.82 3.11
C ALA A 49 -2.20 -9.96 3.74
N ILE A 50 -3.22 -9.65 4.53
CA ILE A 50 -4.11 -10.66 5.12
C ILE A 50 -4.89 -11.42 4.04
N TYR A 51 -5.50 -10.71 3.09
CA TYR A 51 -6.25 -11.32 2.01
C TYR A 51 -5.38 -12.29 1.20
N LEU A 52 -4.21 -11.86 0.79
CA LEU A 52 -3.31 -12.69 -0.01
C LEU A 52 -2.78 -13.89 0.79
N THR A 53 -2.35 -13.67 2.04
CA THR A 53 -1.84 -14.73 2.92
C THR A 53 -2.90 -15.78 3.21
N SER A 54 -4.16 -15.38 3.40
CA SER A 54 -5.26 -16.34 3.60
C SER A 54 -5.46 -17.30 2.43
N LYS A 55 -5.01 -16.91 1.22
CA LYS A 55 -5.08 -17.71 0.00
C LYS A 55 -3.82 -18.52 -0.27
N LEU A 56 -2.65 -17.92 -0.04
CA LEU A 56 -1.36 -18.49 -0.45
C LEU A 56 -0.66 -19.29 0.66
N ALA A 57 -0.72 -18.80 1.91
CA ALA A 57 -0.01 -19.37 3.05
C ALA A 57 -0.79 -19.16 4.37
N PRO A 58 -1.95 -19.82 4.55
CA PRO A 58 -2.81 -19.60 5.72
C PRO A 58 -2.11 -19.79 7.07
N HIS A 59 -1.12 -20.67 7.14
CA HIS A 59 -0.33 -20.95 8.35
C HIS A 59 0.55 -19.76 8.79
N LEU A 60 0.88 -18.82 7.87
CA LEU A 60 1.63 -17.60 8.17
C LEU A 60 0.71 -16.38 8.44
N LEU A 61 -0.61 -16.56 8.51
CA LEU A 61 -1.56 -15.46 8.62
C LEU A 61 -1.32 -14.61 9.88
N GLY A 62 -1.12 -15.23 11.03
CA GLY A 62 -0.84 -14.52 12.29
C GLY A 62 0.43 -13.68 12.21
N PRO A 63 1.61 -14.27 11.96
CA PRO A 63 2.87 -13.55 11.82
C PRO A 63 2.83 -12.41 10.80
N ILE A 64 2.26 -12.65 9.61
CA ILE A 64 2.20 -11.66 8.55
C ILE A 64 1.25 -10.51 8.90
N ALA A 65 0.09 -10.80 9.50
CA ALA A 65 -0.83 -9.77 9.93
C ALA A 65 -0.20 -8.84 10.98
N VAL A 66 0.44 -9.42 11.99
CA VAL A 66 1.13 -8.62 13.01
C VAL A 66 2.26 -7.81 12.41
N ALA A 67 3.09 -8.40 11.53
CA ALA A 67 4.13 -7.68 10.82
C ALA A 67 3.54 -6.50 10.03
N ALA A 68 2.56 -6.73 9.18
CA ALA A 68 1.97 -5.72 8.30
C ALA A 68 1.39 -4.53 9.09
N TYR A 69 0.62 -4.80 10.16
CA TYR A 69 0.04 -3.73 10.96
C TYR A 69 1.08 -3.02 11.84
N SER A 70 2.06 -3.73 12.38
CA SER A 70 3.15 -3.13 13.14
C SER A 70 3.94 -2.14 12.28
N TYR A 71 4.23 -2.50 11.01
CA TYR A 71 4.95 -1.60 10.12
C TYR A 71 4.12 -0.40 9.69
N MET A 72 2.82 -0.57 9.46
CA MET A 72 1.94 0.57 9.21
C MET A 72 2.01 1.60 10.35
N ALA A 73 2.06 1.14 11.61
CA ALA A 73 2.22 2.02 12.77
C ALA A 73 3.61 2.67 12.84
N LEU A 74 4.66 2.00 12.34
CA LEU A 74 6.04 2.50 12.34
C LEU A 74 6.40 3.38 11.14
N VAL A 75 5.52 3.50 10.13
CA VAL A 75 5.73 4.37 8.96
C VAL A 75 6.21 5.78 9.33
N PRO A 76 5.56 6.51 10.26
CA PRO A 76 5.99 7.85 10.63
C PRO A 76 7.38 7.92 11.26
N VAL A 77 7.91 6.79 11.73
CA VAL A 77 9.25 6.71 12.34
C VAL A 77 10.29 6.29 11.31
N ILE A 78 9.95 5.35 10.41
CA ILE A 78 10.90 4.77 9.44
C ILE A 78 11.09 5.69 8.22
N GLN A 79 10.03 6.30 7.71
CA GLN A 79 10.11 7.09 6.47
C GLN A 79 10.90 8.40 6.60
N PRO A 80 10.72 9.25 7.63
CA PRO A 80 11.37 10.54 7.69
C PRO A 80 12.91 10.50 7.61
N PRO A 81 13.61 9.57 8.29
CA PRO A 81 15.06 9.43 8.12
C PRO A 81 15.47 9.11 6.69
N ILE A 82 14.75 8.18 6.04
CA ILE A 82 15.03 7.76 4.65
C ILE A 82 14.81 8.92 3.69
N MET A 83 13.69 9.64 3.84
CA MET A 83 13.38 10.80 3.02
C MET A 83 14.42 11.92 3.20
N LYS A 84 14.85 12.19 4.46
CA LYS A 84 15.89 13.18 4.73
C LYS A 84 17.24 12.81 4.13
N LEU A 85 17.59 11.53 4.17
CA LEU A 85 18.85 11.03 3.59
C LEU A 85 18.87 11.16 2.06
N LEU A 86 17.73 10.90 1.42
CA LEU A 86 17.62 10.85 -0.03
C LEU A 86 17.24 12.19 -0.68
N THR A 87 16.84 13.21 0.08
CA THR A 87 16.40 14.51 -0.46
C THR A 87 17.13 15.67 0.15
N THR A 88 17.42 16.69 -0.67
CA THR A 88 17.96 17.97 -0.22
C THR A 88 16.87 18.90 0.29
N GLU A 89 17.22 19.92 1.10
CA GLU A 89 16.25 20.92 1.56
C GLU A 89 15.58 21.68 0.41
N LYS A 90 16.32 21.93 -0.67
CA LYS A 90 15.77 22.59 -1.87
C LYS A 90 14.71 21.74 -2.55
N GLU A 91 14.92 20.44 -2.64
CA GLU A 91 13.96 19.49 -3.23
C GLU A 91 12.70 19.37 -2.39
N ARG A 92 12.83 19.37 -1.06
CA ARG A 92 11.70 19.30 -0.12
C ARG A 92 10.79 20.53 -0.14
N LYS A 93 11.33 21.70 -0.52
CA LYS A 93 10.59 22.96 -0.64
C LYS A 93 9.94 23.18 -2.00
N ILE A 94 10.00 22.22 -2.92
CA ILE A 94 9.34 22.31 -4.22
C ILE A 94 7.83 22.33 -4.01
N GLU A 95 7.19 23.44 -4.35
CA GLU A 95 5.74 23.56 -4.40
C GLU A 95 5.22 22.99 -5.71
N MET A 96 4.30 22.05 -5.61
CA MET A 96 3.67 21.46 -6.80
C MET A 96 2.49 22.32 -7.26
N LYS A 97 2.36 22.52 -8.56
CA LYS A 97 1.22 23.20 -9.13
C LYS A 97 -0.07 22.43 -8.85
N GLN A 98 -1.14 23.17 -8.66
CA GLN A 98 -2.48 22.61 -8.50
C GLN A 98 -2.83 21.75 -9.73
N LEU A 99 -3.31 20.54 -9.48
CA LEU A 99 -3.72 19.63 -10.55
C LEU A 99 -4.95 20.18 -11.29
N ARG A 100 -5.16 19.73 -12.54
CA ARG A 100 -6.38 20.11 -13.28
C ARG A 100 -7.63 19.72 -12.50
N THR A 101 -8.65 20.54 -12.59
CA THR A 101 -9.96 20.20 -12.05
C THR A 101 -10.56 19.02 -12.82
N VAL A 102 -11.02 18.01 -12.11
CA VAL A 102 -11.67 16.83 -12.69
C VAL A 102 -13.18 17.01 -12.60
N SER A 103 -13.89 16.79 -13.72
CA SER A 103 -15.33 16.90 -13.75
C SER A 103 -16.02 15.79 -12.93
N GLN A 104 -17.23 16.08 -12.45
CA GLN A 104 -18.02 15.09 -11.68
C GLN A 104 -18.29 13.82 -12.50
N ARG A 105 -18.53 13.97 -13.81
CA ARG A 105 -18.74 12.81 -14.71
C ARG A 105 -17.50 11.92 -14.79
N GLU A 106 -16.31 12.50 -14.93
CA GLU A 106 -15.06 11.72 -14.92
C GLU A 106 -14.87 10.97 -13.62
N LYS A 107 -15.21 11.57 -12.47
CA LYS A 107 -15.09 10.92 -11.14
C LYS A 107 -16.04 9.75 -10.97
N ILE A 108 -17.22 9.78 -11.59
CA ILE A 108 -18.21 8.69 -11.53
C ILE A 108 -17.88 7.58 -12.53
N ILE A 109 -17.46 7.92 -13.74
CA ILE A 109 -17.17 6.93 -14.80
C ILE A 109 -15.87 6.17 -14.51
N PHE A 110 -14.86 6.86 -13.97
CA PHE A 110 -13.54 6.27 -13.71
C PHE A 110 -13.57 4.98 -12.87
N PRO A 111 -14.23 4.90 -11.72
CA PRO A 111 -14.30 3.69 -10.92
C PRO A 111 -14.91 2.50 -11.68
N ILE A 112 -15.92 2.76 -12.48
CA ILE A 112 -16.62 1.73 -13.25
C ILE A 112 -15.68 1.17 -14.33
N VAL A 113 -15.07 2.07 -15.13
CA VAL A 113 -14.15 1.68 -16.21
C VAL A 113 -12.95 0.92 -15.67
N ILE A 114 -12.32 1.42 -14.60
CA ILE A 114 -11.14 0.75 -14.00
C ILE A 114 -11.52 -0.62 -13.44
N THR A 115 -12.66 -0.76 -12.78
CA THR A 115 -13.12 -2.06 -12.27
C THR A 115 -13.30 -3.07 -13.41
N VAL A 116 -13.94 -2.66 -14.51
CA VAL A 116 -14.14 -3.54 -15.67
C VAL A 116 -12.81 -3.95 -16.30
N ILE A 117 -11.92 -2.99 -16.54
CA ILE A 117 -10.59 -3.27 -17.12
C ILE A 117 -9.81 -4.25 -16.26
N ILE A 118 -9.74 -4.00 -14.95
CA ILE A 118 -8.96 -4.86 -14.03
C ILE A 118 -9.62 -6.23 -13.88
N ALA A 119 -10.95 -6.31 -13.83
CA ALA A 119 -11.64 -7.59 -13.75
C ALA A 119 -11.38 -8.48 -14.99
N ILE A 120 -11.21 -7.87 -16.16
CA ILE A 120 -10.86 -8.60 -17.40
C ILE A 120 -9.38 -9.01 -17.41
N LEU A 121 -8.47 -8.12 -17.02
CA LEU A 121 -7.02 -8.36 -17.10
C LEU A 121 -6.51 -9.23 -15.93
N LEU A 122 -7.03 -9.04 -14.74
CA LEU A 122 -6.61 -9.67 -13.49
C LEU A 122 -7.82 -10.06 -12.63
N PRO A 123 -8.54 -11.15 -12.99
CA PRO A 123 -9.76 -11.56 -12.28
C PRO A 123 -9.56 -11.77 -10.78
N SER A 124 -8.37 -12.22 -10.36
CA SER A 124 -8.03 -12.42 -8.94
C SER A 124 -7.98 -11.12 -8.13
N ALA A 125 -7.71 -9.98 -8.76
CA ALA A 125 -7.69 -8.66 -8.12
C ALA A 125 -9.08 -7.99 -8.11
N ALA A 126 -10.04 -8.52 -8.87
CA ALA A 126 -11.36 -7.90 -9.04
C ALA A 126 -12.11 -7.63 -7.71
N PRO A 127 -12.12 -8.54 -6.71
CA PRO A 127 -12.80 -8.25 -5.44
C PRO A 127 -12.19 -7.05 -4.71
N LEU A 128 -10.86 -6.97 -4.67
CA LEU A 128 -10.14 -5.92 -3.95
C LEU A 128 -10.34 -4.55 -4.61
N ILE A 129 -10.07 -4.49 -5.92
CA ILE A 129 -10.23 -3.25 -6.69
C ILE A 129 -11.71 -2.86 -6.81
N GLY A 130 -12.60 -3.84 -6.98
CA GLY A 130 -14.04 -3.60 -7.03
C GLY A 130 -14.56 -2.95 -5.76
N CYS A 131 -14.19 -3.43 -4.59
CA CYS A 131 -14.57 -2.82 -3.31
C CYS A 131 -14.00 -1.39 -3.17
N LEU A 132 -12.74 -1.18 -3.55
CA LEU A 132 -12.12 0.15 -3.54
C LEU A 132 -12.85 1.13 -4.47
N MET A 133 -13.14 0.70 -5.68
CA MET A 133 -13.82 1.52 -6.68
C MET A 133 -15.28 1.75 -6.35
N LEU A 134 -15.96 0.77 -5.74
CA LEU A 134 -17.32 0.94 -5.22
C LEU A 134 -17.36 2.02 -4.13
N GLY A 135 -16.43 1.99 -3.17
CA GLY A 135 -16.33 3.02 -2.15
C GLY A 135 -16.10 4.41 -2.73
N ASN A 136 -15.23 4.51 -3.75
CA ASN A 136 -14.99 5.76 -4.47
C ASN A 136 -16.25 6.24 -5.22
N LEU A 137 -16.96 5.33 -5.90
CA LEU A 137 -18.22 5.63 -6.58
C LEU A 137 -19.29 6.13 -5.60
N MET A 138 -19.47 5.47 -4.46
CA MET A 138 -20.40 5.89 -3.40
C MET A 138 -20.08 7.29 -2.89
N LYS A 139 -18.80 7.65 -2.78
CA LYS A 139 -18.38 8.98 -2.34
C LYS A 139 -18.65 10.06 -3.39
N GLU A 140 -18.37 9.76 -4.66
CA GLU A 140 -18.39 10.76 -5.74
C GLU A 140 -19.75 10.88 -6.43
N CYS A 141 -20.68 9.92 -6.32
CA CYS A 141 -21.98 9.99 -6.98
C CYS A 141 -22.93 11.01 -6.36
N GLY A 142 -22.73 11.44 -5.12
CA GLY A 142 -23.51 12.46 -4.44
C GLY A 142 -24.90 12.02 -3.92
N VAL A 143 -25.38 10.83 -4.31
CA VAL A 143 -26.70 10.32 -3.88
C VAL A 143 -26.66 9.31 -2.75
N THR A 144 -25.47 8.78 -2.43
CA THR A 144 -25.26 7.75 -1.40
C THR A 144 -24.39 8.24 -0.23
N GLU A 145 -24.40 9.53 0.06
CA GLU A 145 -23.54 10.12 1.10
C GLU A 145 -23.70 9.44 2.46
N ARG A 146 -24.95 9.16 2.87
CA ARG A 146 -25.24 8.46 4.12
C ARG A 146 -24.61 7.08 4.16
N LEU A 147 -24.76 6.29 3.10
CA LEU A 147 -24.17 4.95 2.99
C LEU A 147 -22.64 5.01 2.95
N SER A 148 -22.09 5.98 2.23
CA SER A 148 -20.64 6.21 2.19
C SER A 148 -20.07 6.50 3.58
N LYS A 149 -20.75 7.32 4.38
CA LYS A 149 -20.34 7.58 5.78
C LYS A 149 -20.44 6.32 6.65
N THR A 150 -21.52 5.55 6.54
CA THR A 150 -21.68 4.28 7.29
C THR A 150 -20.57 3.28 6.94
N VAL A 151 -20.23 3.14 5.66
CA VAL A 151 -19.13 2.24 5.25
C VAL A 151 -17.78 2.71 5.77
N GLN A 152 -17.52 4.00 5.76
CA GLN A 152 -16.24 4.57 6.21
C GLN A 152 -16.06 4.53 7.74
N ASN A 153 -17.10 4.49 8.51
CA ASN A 153 -17.05 4.53 9.98
C ASN A 153 -17.55 3.23 10.60
N GLU A 154 -18.86 3.01 10.62
CA GLU A 154 -19.48 1.91 11.38
C GLU A 154 -19.09 0.54 10.81
N SER A 155 -19.25 0.36 9.49
CA SER A 155 -18.90 -0.93 8.86
C SER A 155 -17.40 -1.21 8.94
N MET A 156 -16.55 -0.20 8.76
CA MET A 156 -15.10 -0.37 8.91
C MET A 156 -14.76 -0.80 10.34
N ASN A 157 -15.36 -0.17 11.37
CA ASN A 157 -15.12 -0.53 12.76
C ASN A 157 -15.55 -1.97 13.06
N ILE A 158 -16.73 -2.38 12.58
CA ILE A 158 -17.24 -3.75 12.76
C ILE A 158 -16.30 -4.76 12.10
N VAL A 159 -15.93 -4.53 10.84
CA VAL A 159 -15.01 -5.41 10.10
C VAL A 159 -13.64 -5.48 10.79
N THR A 160 -13.13 -4.36 11.30
CA THR A 160 -11.86 -4.30 12.02
C THR A 160 -11.89 -5.13 13.30
N ILE A 161 -12.98 -5.07 14.05
CA ILE A 161 -13.18 -5.89 15.27
C ILE A 161 -13.15 -7.40 14.92
N PHE A 162 -13.93 -7.83 13.94
CA PHE A 162 -13.95 -9.24 13.53
C PHE A 162 -12.60 -9.69 12.95
N LEU A 163 -11.94 -8.84 12.16
CA LEU A 163 -10.61 -9.11 11.65
C LEU A 163 -9.60 -9.29 12.80
N GLY A 164 -9.60 -8.37 13.76
CA GLY A 164 -8.71 -8.44 14.92
C GLY A 164 -8.92 -9.71 15.76
N ILE A 165 -10.18 -10.09 16.00
CA ILE A 165 -10.51 -11.33 16.71
C ILE A 165 -10.05 -12.55 15.91
N SER A 166 -10.35 -12.60 14.61
CA SER A 166 -10.00 -13.74 13.75
C SER A 166 -8.49 -13.92 13.62
N VAL A 167 -7.74 -12.84 13.39
CA VAL A 167 -6.28 -12.88 13.31
C VAL A 167 -5.67 -13.21 14.67
N GLY A 168 -6.17 -12.60 15.75
CA GLY A 168 -5.71 -12.89 17.10
C GLY A 168 -5.90 -14.35 17.49
N ALA A 169 -7.01 -14.96 17.09
CA ALA A 169 -7.28 -16.38 17.35
C ALA A 169 -6.30 -17.33 16.60
N THR A 170 -5.70 -16.89 15.51
CA THR A 170 -4.67 -17.67 14.77
C THR A 170 -3.26 -17.50 15.32
N THR A 171 -3.05 -16.55 16.24
CA THR A 171 -1.74 -16.21 16.77
C THR A 171 -1.42 -17.11 17.97
N THR A 172 -0.48 -18.03 17.82
CA THR A 172 0.04 -18.89 18.88
C THR A 172 1.46 -18.48 19.27
N ALA A 173 1.89 -18.78 20.50
CA ALA A 173 3.25 -18.47 20.95
C ALA A 173 4.31 -19.13 20.06
N ASP A 174 4.10 -20.40 19.67
CA ASP A 174 5.03 -21.16 18.83
C ASP A 174 5.13 -20.57 17.41
N ALA A 175 4.02 -20.07 16.86
CA ALA A 175 4.03 -19.41 15.55
C ALA A 175 4.71 -18.05 15.60
N PHE A 176 4.73 -17.38 16.76
CA PHE A 176 5.26 -16.03 16.90
C PHE A 176 6.74 -16.00 17.32
N LEU A 177 7.15 -16.90 18.21
CA LEU A 177 8.49 -16.94 18.78
C LEU A 177 9.40 -17.94 18.02
N ASN A 178 9.46 -17.82 16.71
CA ASN A 178 10.35 -18.63 15.88
C ASN A 178 11.22 -17.75 14.96
N TRP A 179 12.31 -18.33 14.47
CA TRP A 179 13.25 -17.63 13.59
C TRP A 179 12.62 -17.17 12.28
N GLN A 180 11.61 -17.87 11.77
CA GLN A 180 10.90 -17.50 10.55
C GLN A 180 10.12 -16.20 10.75
N THR A 181 9.40 -16.08 11.87
CA THR A 181 8.65 -14.86 12.19
C THR A 181 9.58 -13.66 12.41
N LEU A 182 10.71 -13.86 13.11
CA LEU A 182 11.73 -12.81 13.23
C LEU A 182 12.30 -12.41 11.89
N GLY A 183 12.51 -13.37 10.98
CA GLY A 183 12.92 -13.12 9.60
C GLY A 183 11.88 -12.29 8.83
N ILE A 184 10.58 -12.61 8.94
CA ILE A 184 9.48 -11.86 8.35
C ILE A 184 9.47 -10.42 8.88
N LEU A 185 9.64 -10.24 10.20
CA LEU A 185 9.71 -8.93 10.83
C LEU A 185 10.90 -8.12 10.30
N LEU A 186 12.08 -8.67 10.23
CA LEU A 186 13.25 -7.98 9.69
C LEU A 186 13.09 -7.60 8.23
N LEU A 187 12.62 -8.55 7.41
CA LEU A 187 12.34 -8.31 5.99
C LEU A 187 11.34 -7.17 5.78
N GLY A 188 10.32 -7.06 6.62
CA GLY A 188 9.33 -6.00 6.52
C GLY A 188 9.94 -4.60 6.70
N VAL A 189 10.83 -4.40 7.68
CA VAL A 189 11.53 -3.11 7.87
C VAL A 189 12.39 -2.76 6.66
N VAL A 190 13.17 -3.74 6.18
CA VAL A 190 14.05 -3.58 5.01
C VAL A 190 13.21 -3.26 3.77
N ALA A 191 12.16 -4.04 3.53
CA ALA A 191 11.25 -3.87 2.41
C ALA A 191 10.60 -2.49 2.36
N PHE A 192 10.10 -2.05 3.50
CA PHE A 192 9.47 -0.76 3.65
C PHE A 192 10.44 0.39 3.37
N SER A 193 11.67 0.23 3.83
CA SER A 193 12.76 1.18 3.55
C SER A 193 13.08 1.23 2.05
N PHE A 194 13.17 0.08 1.39
CA PHE A 194 13.39 0.01 -0.06
C PHE A 194 12.23 0.59 -0.87
N GLY A 195 10.97 0.29 -0.50
CA GLY A 195 9.79 0.85 -1.15
C GLY A 195 9.75 2.37 -1.07
N SER A 196 9.98 2.94 0.12
CA SER A 196 10.04 4.39 0.32
C SER A 196 11.20 5.03 -0.46
N ALA A 197 12.38 4.41 -0.44
CA ALA A 197 13.56 4.89 -1.15
C ALA A 197 13.36 4.89 -2.67
N SER A 198 12.82 3.80 -3.22
CA SER A 198 12.59 3.66 -4.67
C SER A 198 11.60 4.68 -5.20
N GLY A 199 10.52 4.95 -4.45
CA GLY A 199 9.54 5.98 -4.81
C GLY A 199 10.16 7.38 -4.86
N VAL A 200 10.96 7.74 -3.85
CA VAL A 200 11.68 9.04 -3.81
C VAL A 200 12.71 9.14 -4.95
N LEU A 201 13.49 8.08 -5.19
CA LEU A 201 14.50 8.06 -6.26
C LEU A 201 13.86 8.18 -7.64
N LEU A 202 12.74 7.50 -7.90
CA LEU A 202 12.03 7.65 -9.17
C LEU A 202 11.48 9.06 -9.34
N ALA A 203 10.96 9.68 -8.30
CA ALA A 203 10.50 11.07 -8.37
C ALA A 203 11.65 12.02 -8.74
N LYS A 204 12.87 11.78 -8.20
CA LYS A 204 14.09 12.52 -8.59
C LYS A 204 14.47 12.25 -10.04
N LEU A 205 14.40 11.01 -10.48
CA LEU A 205 14.68 10.63 -11.87
C LEU A 205 13.70 11.32 -12.84
N ILE A 206 12.41 11.34 -12.52
CA ILE A 206 11.41 12.05 -13.31
C ILE A 206 11.74 13.54 -13.38
N ASN A 207 12.23 14.13 -12.29
CA ASN A 207 12.61 15.55 -12.24
C ASN A 207 13.81 15.89 -13.14
N LEU A 208 14.64 14.92 -13.51
CA LEU A 208 15.74 15.16 -14.48
C LEU A 208 15.21 15.39 -15.89
N PHE A 209 14.10 14.73 -16.26
CA PHE A 209 13.50 14.79 -17.59
C PHE A 209 12.26 15.70 -17.68
N SER A 210 11.70 16.11 -16.54
CA SER A 210 10.47 16.93 -16.51
C SER A 210 10.79 18.43 -16.43
N LYS A 211 10.11 19.22 -17.25
CA LYS A 211 10.13 20.69 -17.16
C LYS A 211 9.44 21.20 -15.89
N GLU A 212 8.39 20.50 -15.44
CA GLU A 212 7.70 20.79 -14.18
C GLU A 212 8.22 19.85 -13.11
N LYS A 213 8.86 20.41 -12.09
CA LYS A 213 9.45 19.63 -11.00
C LYS A 213 8.36 19.14 -10.04
N ILE A 214 8.45 17.89 -9.65
CA ILE A 214 7.61 17.23 -8.66
C ILE A 214 8.40 17.20 -7.35
N ASN A 215 7.74 17.42 -6.21
CA ASN A 215 8.39 17.25 -4.92
C ASN A 215 8.71 15.75 -4.73
N PRO A 216 9.99 15.36 -4.56
CA PRO A 216 10.36 13.95 -4.46
C PRO A 216 9.72 13.23 -3.26
N LEU A 217 9.32 13.96 -2.22
CA LEU A 217 8.65 13.38 -1.06
C LEU A 217 7.34 12.67 -1.41
N ILE A 218 6.66 13.08 -2.51
CA ILE A 218 5.43 12.40 -2.95
C ILE A 218 5.70 10.95 -3.36
N GLY A 219 6.93 10.61 -3.75
CA GLY A 219 7.33 9.24 -4.07
C GLY A 219 7.21 8.29 -2.88
N SER A 220 7.42 8.77 -1.66
CA SER A 220 7.26 7.97 -0.45
C SER A 220 5.78 7.64 -0.16
N ALA A 221 4.84 8.43 -0.67
CA ALA A 221 3.41 8.18 -0.56
C ALA A 221 2.89 7.14 -1.58
N GLY A 222 3.75 6.59 -2.42
CA GLY A 222 3.42 5.48 -3.33
C GLY A 222 3.18 4.15 -2.61
N VAL A 223 3.61 3.99 -1.36
CA VAL A 223 3.22 2.87 -0.51
C VAL A 223 1.78 3.04 -0.03
N SER A 224 1.08 1.95 0.22
CA SER A 224 -0.36 1.98 0.56
C SER A 224 -0.68 2.70 1.87
N ALA A 225 0.27 2.86 2.78
CA ALA A 225 0.11 3.61 4.04
C ALA A 225 0.18 5.15 3.84
N VAL A 226 -0.42 5.66 2.77
CA VAL A 226 -0.40 7.09 2.38
C VAL A 226 -0.80 8.06 3.50
N PRO A 227 -1.88 7.84 4.28
CA PRO A 227 -2.27 8.78 5.33
C PRO A 227 -1.22 8.94 6.43
N MET A 228 -0.41 7.91 6.66
CA MET A 228 0.67 7.93 7.65
C MET A 228 1.95 8.51 7.07
N ALA A 229 2.21 8.31 5.79
CA ALA A 229 3.34 8.87 5.08
C ALA A 229 3.21 10.38 4.81
N ALA A 230 1.99 10.90 4.74
CA ALA A 230 1.70 12.30 4.48
C ALA A 230 1.76 13.21 5.72
N ARG A 231 1.88 12.64 6.92
CA ARG A 231 2.05 13.36 8.19
C ARG A 231 3.51 13.70 8.44
#